data_53699facf64beb68d82d947e766a2375
#
_entry.id   53699facf64beb68d82d947e766a2375
#
_cell.length_a   1.000
_cell.length_b   1.000
_cell.length_c   1.000
_cell.angle_alpha   90.00
_cell.angle_beta   90.00
_cell.angle_gamma   90.00
#
_symmetry.space_group_name_H-M   'P 1'
#
loop_
_entity.id
_entity.type
_entity.pdbx_description
1 polymer ?
#
loop_
_entity_poly.entity_id
_entity_poly.type
_entity_poly.pdbx_seq_one_letter_code
_entity_poly.pdbx_strand_id
1 'polypeptide(L)'
;MAQSWRLYLDDWPGDGVIRLAKAPVQAIQMITVYDADGAPVEVSLEDHLLDGEGRPARLWLKHPPAPGRAMNGIEIDFTAGYGEAGTDVPGTLKRAMLIHIGHMFAFRGVLSPDQQPAGIPDGYERLIGPFRMRRL
;
A
#
# COMPACT_ATOMS: atom_id res chain seq x y z
N MET A 1 -2.23 0.94 11.89
CA MET A 1 -1.13 0.01 12.24
C MET A 1 -0.24 -0.16 11.03
N ALA A 2 1.06 -0.11 11.23
CA ALA A 2 2.05 -0.43 10.21
C ALA A 2 2.08 -1.93 9.97
N GLN A 3 2.34 -2.35 8.73
CA GLN A 3 2.42 -3.74 8.31
C GLN A 3 3.58 -3.91 7.35
N SER A 4 4.26 -5.05 7.40
CA SER A 4 5.27 -5.44 6.41
C SER A 4 4.58 -6.04 5.19
N TRP A 5 5.01 -5.62 4.03
CA TRP A 5 4.51 -6.05 2.73
C TRP A 5 5.67 -6.45 1.84
N ARG A 6 5.39 -7.35 0.91
CA ARG A 6 6.33 -7.81 -0.09
C ARG A 6 5.73 -7.61 -1.48
N LEU A 7 6.49 -7.00 -2.37
CA LEU A 7 6.17 -6.84 -3.78
C LEU A 7 7.14 -7.67 -4.60
N TYR A 8 6.62 -8.44 -5.56
CA TYR A 8 7.39 -9.13 -6.56
C TYR A 8 7.25 -8.45 -7.91
N LEU A 9 8.36 -8.33 -8.64
CA LEU A 9 8.40 -7.85 -10.01
C LEU A 9 9.24 -8.81 -10.86
N ASP A 10 8.88 -8.92 -12.13
CA ASP A 10 9.63 -9.72 -13.09
C ASP A 10 10.84 -8.94 -13.61
N ASP A 11 10.67 -7.63 -13.81
CA ASP A 11 11.70 -6.70 -14.28
C ASP A 11 11.45 -5.30 -13.70
N TRP A 12 12.45 -4.43 -13.81
CA TRP A 12 12.32 -3.04 -13.42
C TRP A 12 11.40 -2.27 -14.38
N PRO A 13 10.53 -1.37 -13.86
CA PRO A 13 9.72 -0.52 -14.71
C PRO A 13 10.58 0.30 -15.68
N GLY A 14 10.15 0.42 -16.95
CA GLY A 14 10.91 1.12 -17.98
C GLY A 14 11.12 2.61 -17.73
N ASP A 15 10.30 3.23 -16.86
CA ASP A 15 10.46 4.61 -16.39
C ASP A 15 11.34 4.72 -15.13
N GLY A 16 11.85 3.60 -14.62
CA GLY A 16 12.68 3.52 -13.42
C GLY A 16 11.93 3.78 -12.11
N VAL A 17 10.60 3.97 -12.14
CA VAL A 17 9.79 4.29 -10.97
C VAL A 17 8.92 3.11 -10.56
N ILE A 18 9.22 2.52 -9.42
CA ILE A 18 8.45 1.44 -8.84
C ILE A 18 7.25 2.02 -8.07
N ARG A 19 6.05 1.58 -8.41
CA ARG A 19 4.82 2.02 -7.76
C ARG A 19 4.37 1.00 -6.72
N LEU A 20 4.37 1.41 -5.46
CA LEU A 20 3.97 0.56 -4.34
C LEU A 20 2.48 0.73 -4.08
N ALA A 21 1.75 -0.39 -4.16
CA ALA A 21 0.28 -0.39 -4.08
C ALA A 21 -0.28 -0.09 -2.67
N LYS A 22 0.57 0.04 -1.66
CA LYS A 22 0.19 0.39 -0.29
C LYS A 22 0.79 1.74 0.06
N ALA A 23 0.02 2.59 0.73
CA ALA A 23 0.44 3.91 1.17
C ALA A 23 -0.27 4.29 2.47
N PRO A 24 0.36 5.10 3.32
CA PRO A 24 1.73 5.60 3.20
C PRO A 24 2.78 4.50 3.41
N VAL A 25 3.90 4.60 2.70
CA VAL A 25 5.07 3.73 2.91
C VAL A 25 6.01 4.43 3.88
N GLN A 26 6.37 3.75 4.96
CA GLN A 26 7.25 4.30 5.99
C GLN A 26 8.72 4.08 5.66
N ALA A 27 9.05 2.87 5.19
CA ALA A 27 10.43 2.51 4.86
C ALA A 27 10.47 1.34 3.89
N ILE A 28 11.52 1.31 3.08
CA ILE A 28 11.95 0.12 2.35
C ILE A 28 12.88 -0.66 3.29
N GLN A 29 12.58 -1.92 3.50
CA GLN A 29 13.34 -2.78 4.41
C GLN A 29 14.49 -3.48 3.69
N MET A 30 14.19 -4.07 2.54
CA MET A 30 15.15 -4.82 1.73
C MET A 30 14.69 -4.88 0.29
N ILE A 31 15.65 -4.91 -0.62
CA ILE A 31 15.43 -5.22 -2.03
C ILE A 31 16.37 -6.36 -2.39
N THR A 32 15.81 -7.43 -2.94
CA THR A 32 16.56 -8.59 -3.40
C THR A 32 16.32 -8.79 -4.88
N VAL A 33 17.40 -9.00 -5.62
CA VAL A 33 17.37 -9.37 -7.04
C VAL A 33 17.93 -10.78 -7.16
N TYR A 34 17.24 -11.63 -7.93
CA TYR A 34 17.67 -13.00 -8.15
C TYR A 34 18.43 -13.11 -9.47
N ASP A 35 19.58 -13.73 -9.44
CA ASP A 35 20.38 -14.01 -10.64
C ASP A 35 19.79 -15.16 -11.49
N ALA A 36 20.50 -15.54 -12.57
CA ALA A 36 20.06 -16.59 -13.47
C ALA A 36 19.99 -17.99 -12.80
N ASP A 37 20.79 -18.22 -11.77
CA ASP A 37 20.80 -19.46 -11.01
C ASP A 37 19.79 -19.45 -9.85
N GLY A 38 19.12 -18.29 -9.66
CA GLY A 38 18.15 -18.06 -8.59
C GLY A 38 18.78 -17.70 -7.25
N ALA A 39 20.07 -17.36 -7.22
CA ALA A 39 20.72 -16.90 -6.01
C ALA A 39 20.29 -15.45 -5.69
N PRO A 40 19.98 -15.13 -4.42
CA PRO A 40 19.58 -13.79 -4.01
C PRO A 40 20.78 -12.84 -3.92
N VAL A 41 20.62 -11.65 -4.47
CA VAL A 41 21.58 -10.54 -4.37
C VAL A 41 20.87 -9.37 -3.73
N GLU A 42 21.34 -8.93 -2.56
CA GLU A 42 20.79 -7.76 -1.90
C GLU A 42 21.23 -6.47 -2.61
N VAL A 43 20.26 -5.57 -2.84
CA VAL A 43 20.49 -4.27 -3.49
C VAL A 43 20.73 -3.22 -2.41
N SER A 44 21.78 -2.43 -2.54
CA SER A 44 22.05 -1.31 -1.63
C SER A 44 20.95 -0.27 -1.70
N LEU A 45 20.51 0.20 -0.53
CA LEU A 45 19.51 1.25 -0.38
C LEU A 45 20.13 2.64 -0.16
N GLU A 46 21.46 2.81 -0.30
CA GLU A 46 22.14 4.06 0.03
C GLU A 46 21.68 5.26 -0.81
N ASP A 47 21.35 5.03 -2.09
CA ASP A 47 20.97 6.09 -3.04
C ASP A 47 19.51 5.96 -3.51
N HIS A 48 18.60 5.35 -2.71
CA HIS A 48 17.22 5.26 -3.08
C HIS A 48 16.44 6.54 -2.76
N LEU A 49 15.41 6.85 -3.56
CA LEU A 49 14.45 7.91 -3.28
C LEU A 49 13.08 7.29 -3.04
N LEU A 50 12.47 7.65 -1.92
CA LEU A 50 11.14 7.17 -1.53
C LEU A 50 10.17 8.34 -1.37
N ASP A 51 9.12 8.38 -2.20
CA ASP A 51 7.92 9.19 -1.97
C ASP A 51 6.87 8.29 -1.31
N GLY A 52 6.94 8.18 0.01
CA GLY A 52 6.07 7.30 0.80
C GLY A 52 4.64 7.82 0.96
N GLU A 53 4.42 9.13 0.84
CA GLU A 53 3.11 9.76 0.99
C GLU A 53 2.28 9.75 -0.30
N GLY A 54 2.93 9.55 -1.45
CA GLY A 54 2.27 9.46 -2.74
C GLY A 54 1.24 8.32 -2.79
N ARG A 55 0.25 8.45 -3.69
CA ARG A 55 -0.79 7.41 -3.90
C ARG A 55 -0.96 7.13 -5.39
N PRO A 56 -0.25 6.14 -5.93
CA PRO A 56 0.63 5.17 -5.26
C PRO A 56 1.92 5.79 -4.71
N ALA A 57 2.49 5.18 -3.67
CA ALA A 57 3.84 5.53 -3.20
C ALA A 57 4.86 5.14 -4.28
N ARG A 58 5.97 5.88 -4.36
CA ARG A 58 6.95 5.73 -5.43
C ARG A 58 8.35 5.51 -4.86
N LEU A 59 9.02 4.51 -5.41
CA LEU A 59 10.40 4.19 -5.10
C LEU A 59 11.23 4.32 -6.38
N TRP A 60 12.38 4.96 -6.30
CA TRP A 60 13.37 5.06 -7.36
C TRP A 60 14.74 4.62 -6.86
N LEU A 61 15.45 3.88 -7.70
CA LEU A 61 16.82 3.40 -7.45
C LEU A 61 17.75 3.96 -8.52
N LYS A 62 18.94 4.38 -8.11
CA LYS A 62 19.91 4.99 -9.03
C LYS A 62 20.53 3.97 -9.98
N HIS A 63 20.91 2.82 -9.47
CA HIS A 63 21.62 1.78 -10.22
C HIS A 63 21.06 0.39 -9.88
N PRO A 64 19.82 0.08 -10.27
CA PRO A 64 19.26 -1.24 -10.00
C PRO A 64 19.97 -2.32 -10.86
N PRO A 65 20.45 -3.43 -10.27
CA PRO A 65 21.00 -4.53 -11.02
C PRO A 65 19.92 -5.23 -11.84
N ALA A 66 20.26 -5.76 -13.01
CA ALA A 66 19.31 -6.50 -13.84
C ALA A 66 18.96 -7.85 -13.19
N PRO A 67 17.67 -8.24 -13.17
CA PRO A 67 17.28 -9.55 -12.70
C PRO A 67 17.71 -10.64 -13.70
N GLY A 68 18.16 -11.78 -13.17
CA GLY A 68 18.52 -12.94 -13.98
C GLY A 68 17.35 -13.91 -14.19
N ARG A 69 16.32 -13.85 -13.34
CA ARG A 69 15.11 -14.67 -13.44
C ARG A 69 14.04 -13.97 -14.26
N ALA A 70 13.36 -14.71 -15.14
CA ALA A 70 12.29 -14.18 -15.98
C ALA A 70 10.97 -13.90 -15.21
N MET A 71 10.77 -14.50 -14.04
CA MET A 71 9.57 -14.35 -13.23
C MET A 71 9.96 -14.16 -11.75
N ASN A 72 9.36 -13.17 -11.10
CA ASN A 72 9.67 -12.83 -9.70
C ASN A 72 11.18 -12.63 -9.47
N GLY A 73 11.84 -11.97 -10.42
CA GLY A 73 13.27 -11.71 -10.38
C GLY A 73 13.67 -10.64 -9.37
N ILE A 74 12.69 -9.87 -8.87
CA ILE A 74 12.89 -8.77 -7.93
C ILE A 74 11.91 -8.92 -6.78
N GLU A 75 12.39 -8.76 -5.57
CA GLU A 75 11.62 -8.79 -4.34
C GLU A 75 11.87 -7.52 -3.55
N ILE A 76 10.81 -6.83 -3.14
CA ILE A 76 10.88 -5.57 -2.38
C ILE A 76 10.08 -5.72 -1.10
N ASP A 77 10.77 -5.69 0.03
CA ASP A 77 10.17 -5.69 1.36
C ASP A 77 10.05 -4.25 1.87
N PHE A 78 8.87 -3.87 2.30
CA PHE A 78 8.60 -2.53 2.78
C PHE A 78 7.54 -2.50 3.88
N THR A 79 7.59 -1.46 4.71
CA THR A 79 6.60 -1.20 5.75
C THR A 79 5.65 -0.12 5.28
N ALA A 80 4.34 -0.39 5.34
CA ALA A 80 3.31 0.58 5.00
C ALA A 80 2.22 0.65 6.07
N GLY A 81 1.65 1.83 6.25
CA GLY A 81 0.60 2.15 7.21
C GLY A 81 0.91 3.45 7.94
N TYR A 82 -0.06 3.93 8.72
CA TYR A 82 0.04 5.23 9.38
C TYR A 82 0.90 5.23 10.64
N GLY A 83 1.30 4.09 11.17
CA GLY A 83 2.09 3.97 12.38
C GLY A 83 1.64 2.81 13.27
N GLU A 84 2.20 2.71 14.46
CA GLU A 84 1.95 1.60 15.39
C GLU A 84 0.70 1.85 16.24
N ALA A 85 0.39 3.09 16.57
CA ALA A 85 -0.73 3.47 17.42
C ALA A 85 -1.97 3.89 16.60
N GLY A 86 -3.15 3.70 17.16
CA GLY A 86 -4.41 4.18 16.57
C GLY A 86 -4.46 5.72 16.47
N THR A 87 -3.67 6.44 17.24
CA THR A 87 -3.51 7.90 17.18
C THR A 87 -2.88 8.35 15.88
N ASP A 88 -2.04 7.52 15.25
CA ASP A 88 -1.30 7.83 14.02
C ASP A 88 -2.22 7.82 12.79
N VAL A 89 -3.40 7.19 12.91
CA VAL A 89 -4.38 7.16 11.82
C VAL A 89 -5.04 8.54 11.71
N PRO A 90 -5.11 9.13 10.50
CA PRO A 90 -5.76 10.41 10.27
C PRO A 90 -7.18 10.47 10.83
N GLY A 91 -7.50 11.55 11.52
CA GLY A 91 -8.82 11.75 12.15
C GLY A 91 -9.97 11.62 11.17
N THR A 92 -9.77 12.04 9.93
CA THR A 92 -10.73 11.92 8.83
C THR A 92 -11.07 10.46 8.52
N LEU A 93 -10.07 9.57 8.49
CA LEU A 93 -10.30 8.12 8.31
C LEU A 93 -11.01 7.50 9.51
N LYS A 94 -10.61 7.89 10.73
CA LYS A 94 -11.31 7.45 11.96
C LYS A 94 -12.78 7.87 11.92
N ARG A 95 -13.06 9.10 11.52
CA ARG A 95 -14.45 9.59 11.37
C ARG A 95 -15.22 8.82 10.32
N ALA A 96 -14.61 8.51 9.17
CA ALA A 96 -15.24 7.69 8.13
C ALA A 96 -15.61 6.31 8.66
N MET A 97 -14.70 5.65 9.37
CA MET A 97 -14.96 4.36 10.00
C MET A 97 -16.12 4.42 11.01
N LEU A 98 -16.15 5.44 11.87
CA LEU A 98 -17.23 5.62 12.85
C LEU A 98 -18.59 5.84 12.18
N ILE A 99 -18.65 6.62 11.09
CA ILE A 99 -19.89 6.81 10.32
C ILE A 99 -20.35 5.49 9.72
N HIS A 100 -19.44 4.69 9.17
CA HIS A 100 -19.77 3.39 8.58
C HIS A 100 -20.24 2.40 9.65
N ILE A 101 -19.56 2.32 10.78
CA ILE A 101 -19.96 1.48 11.92
C ILE A 101 -21.35 1.89 12.42
N GLY A 102 -21.57 3.20 12.61
CA GLY A 102 -22.88 3.72 13.05
C GLY A 102 -24.01 3.37 12.07
N HIS A 103 -23.73 3.46 10.76
CA HIS A 103 -24.69 3.06 9.73
C HIS A 103 -25.00 1.56 9.81
N MET A 104 -23.98 0.72 9.87
CA MET A 104 -24.18 -0.73 10.01
C MET A 104 -24.93 -1.10 11.28
N PHE A 105 -24.66 -0.40 12.38
CA PHE A 105 -25.32 -0.64 13.67
C PHE A 105 -26.79 -0.23 13.66
N ALA A 106 -27.12 0.91 13.03
CA ALA A 106 -28.50 1.41 12.94
C ALA A 106 -29.46 0.45 12.23
N PHE A 107 -28.95 -0.33 11.27
CA PHE A 107 -29.77 -1.31 10.54
C PHE A 107 -29.72 -2.72 11.10
N ARG A 108 -28.84 -2.96 12.08
CA ARG A 108 -28.70 -4.28 12.71
C ARG A 108 -29.92 -4.59 13.59
N GLY A 109 -30.69 -5.59 13.19
CA GLY A 109 -31.87 -6.05 13.95
C GLY A 109 -33.19 -5.34 13.64
N VAL A 110 -33.18 -4.31 12.78
CA VAL A 110 -34.42 -3.64 12.32
C VAL A 110 -34.86 -4.23 10.97
N LEU A 111 -33.93 -4.68 10.16
CA LEU A 111 -34.18 -5.23 8.83
C LEU A 111 -33.57 -6.64 8.72
N SER A 112 -34.22 -7.51 7.92
CA SER A 112 -33.62 -8.78 7.55
C SER A 112 -32.32 -8.55 6.74
N PRO A 113 -31.35 -9.49 6.72
CA PRO A 113 -30.08 -9.32 6.02
C PRO A 113 -30.20 -8.91 4.56
N ASP A 114 -31.21 -9.38 3.87
CA ASP A 114 -31.55 -9.10 2.46
C ASP A 114 -32.18 -7.71 2.27
N GLN A 115 -32.69 -7.08 3.32
CA GLN A 115 -33.27 -5.73 3.31
C GLN A 115 -32.31 -4.67 3.85
N GLN A 116 -31.15 -5.08 4.39
CA GLN A 116 -30.18 -4.13 4.90
C GLN A 116 -29.57 -3.37 3.72
N PRO A 117 -29.54 -2.03 3.76
CA PRO A 117 -28.92 -1.27 2.70
C PRO A 117 -27.42 -1.62 2.62
N ALA A 118 -27.03 -2.24 1.52
CA ALA A 118 -25.61 -2.49 1.19
C ALA A 118 -24.86 -1.19 0.84
N GLY A 119 -25.53 -0.05 1.02
CA GLY A 119 -25.01 1.25 0.65
C GLY A 119 -23.97 1.79 1.62
N ILE A 120 -23.01 2.49 1.06
CA ILE A 120 -22.04 3.27 1.82
C ILE A 120 -22.76 4.55 2.31
N PRO A 121 -22.59 4.95 3.60
CA PRO A 121 -23.24 6.15 4.13
C PRO A 121 -22.84 7.41 3.37
N ASP A 122 -23.75 8.36 3.26
CA ASP A 122 -23.48 9.68 2.69
C ASP A 122 -22.32 10.35 3.42
N GLY A 123 -21.41 10.94 2.66
CA GLY A 123 -20.22 11.60 3.18
C GLY A 123 -18.99 10.69 3.44
N TYR A 124 -19.17 9.36 3.55
CA TYR A 124 -18.06 8.42 3.71
C TYR A 124 -17.07 8.54 2.55
N GLU A 125 -17.55 8.51 1.31
CA GLU A 125 -16.74 8.64 0.10
C GLU A 125 -15.91 9.93 0.07
N ARG A 126 -16.48 11.04 0.53
CA ARG A 126 -15.78 12.33 0.62
C ARG A 126 -14.63 12.27 1.62
N LEU A 127 -14.84 11.60 2.75
CA LEU A 127 -13.83 11.49 3.81
C LEU A 127 -12.67 10.58 3.40
N ILE A 128 -12.92 9.49 2.68
CA ILE A 128 -11.88 8.56 2.25
C ILE A 128 -11.24 8.92 0.92
N GLY A 129 -11.88 9.79 0.12
CA GLY A 129 -11.41 10.18 -1.21
C GLY A 129 -9.93 10.57 -1.29
N PRO A 130 -9.40 11.44 -0.38
CA PRO A 130 -7.99 11.81 -0.38
C PRO A 130 -7.02 10.65 -0.13
N PHE A 131 -7.50 9.55 0.45
CA PHE A 131 -6.69 8.38 0.84
C PHE A 131 -6.79 7.23 -0.16
N ARG A 132 -7.66 7.34 -1.16
CA ARG A 132 -7.78 6.34 -2.24
C ARG A 132 -6.61 6.43 -3.21
N MET A 133 -6.17 5.27 -3.67
CA MET A 133 -5.24 5.22 -4.80
C MET A 133 -5.90 5.80 -6.05
N ARG A 134 -5.22 6.75 -6.68
CA ARG A 134 -5.59 7.22 -8.01
C ARG A 134 -5.07 6.20 -9.04
N ARG A 135 -5.98 5.58 -9.76
CA ARG A 135 -5.62 4.87 -10.99
C ARG A 135 -5.40 5.94 -12.05
N LEU A 136 -4.18 6.00 -12.54
CA LEU A 136 -3.83 6.76 -13.75
C LEU A 136 -4.17 5.90 -14.96
#